data_3d6f977f0515edcd8c7a6155b1a576c4
#
_entry.id   3d6f977f0515edcd8c7a6155b1a576c4
#
_cell.length_a   1.000
_cell.length_b   1.000
_cell.length_c   1.000
_cell.angle_alpha   90.00
_cell.angle_beta   90.00
_cell.angle_gamma   90.00
#
_symmetry.space_group_name_H-M   'P 1'
#
loop_
_entity.id
_entity.type
_entity.pdbx_description
1 polymer ?
#
loop_
_entity_poly.entity_id
_entity_poly.type
_entity_poly.pdbx_seq_one_letter_code
_entity_poly.pdbx_strand_id
1 'polypeptide(L)'
;MFKDKKLLVTGGTGSIGSSICDYFYNNSCEEIYSTTTNMNKVKSEQDYIKFKELDLNNIESSNLDTLFDFDIDYLILNAGLNRDNIFLRMTSDDWNNVINVNLNSSFHLLKHFTKKMVKKRFGRVVFISSVVAHTGNPGQVNYTASKAAISGMVKSLALELSTRNITVNSVAPGFIKSNMTDKLNDDQKNTILERIPMKKLGDSIDIAKAVAFLCSENANYITGQTLHVNGGLALI
;
A
#
# COMPACT_ATOMS: atom_id res chain seq x y z
N MET A 1 -12.40 11.16 13.17
CA MET A 1 -12.69 9.81 12.62
C MET A 1 -11.74 8.78 13.21
N PHE A 2 -10.45 9.11 13.38
CA PHE A 2 -9.40 8.18 13.82
C PHE A 2 -8.81 8.52 15.19
N LYS A 3 -9.58 9.22 16.05
CA LYS A 3 -9.16 9.59 17.40
C LYS A 3 -8.75 8.35 18.21
N ASP A 4 -7.70 8.49 19.00
CA ASP A 4 -7.12 7.43 19.85
C ASP A 4 -6.66 6.18 19.04
N LYS A 5 -6.32 6.36 17.75
CA LYS A 5 -5.87 5.29 16.84
C LYS A 5 -4.44 5.53 16.36
N LYS A 6 -3.74 4.42 16.12
CA LYS A 6 -2.35 4.40 15.65
C LYS A 6 -2.25 3.77 14.28
N LEU A 7 -1.58 4.45 13.37
CA LEU A 7 -1.40 4.06 11.97
C LEU A 7 0.05 3.72 11.69
N LEU A 8 0.28 2.66 10.93
CA LEU A 8 1.56 2.42 10.24
C LEU A 8 1.33 2.36 8.72
N VAL A 9 2.07 3.18 7.99
CA VAL A 9 2.11 3.17 6.52
C VAL A 9 3.50 2.79 6.05
N THR A 10 3.65 1.75 5.24
CA THR A 10 4.94 1.49 4.60
C THR A 10 5.17 2.43 3.42
N GLY A 11 6.36 3.04 3.35
CA GLY A 11 6.73 3.94 2.24
C GLY A 11 6.04 5.31 2.27
N GLY A 12 5.92 5.94 3.45
CA GLY A 12 5.27 7.24 3.62
C GLY A 12 5.97 8.44 2.98
N THR A 13 7.19 8.29 2.47
CA THR A 13 7.87 9.32 1.68
C THR A 13 7.44 9.34 0.21
N GLY A 14 6.69 8.33 -0.25
CA GLY A 14 6.11 8.28 -1.60
C GLY A 14 4.79 9.06 -1.69
N SER A 15 4.34 9.40 -2.91
CA SER A 15 3.15 10.22 -3.17
C SER A 15 1.88 9.67 -2.49
N ILE A 16 1.56 8.40 -2.69
CA ILE A 16 0.36 7.78 -2.09
C ILE A 16 0.54 7.64 -0.57
N GLY A 17 1.70 7.15 -0.11
CA GLY A 17 1.97 6.96 1.32
C GLY A 17 1.91 8.26 2.12
N SER A 18 2.51 9.35 1.60
CA SER A 18 2.43 10.69 2.20
C SER A 18 0.98 11.15 2.29
N SER A 19 0.24 11.06 1.18
CA SER A 19 -1.17 11.49 1.15
C SER A 19 -2.06 10.70 2.11
N ILE A 20 -1.76 9.40 2.35
CA ILE A 20 -2.44 8.60 3.37
C ILE A 20 -2.11 9.16 4.76
N CYS A 21 -0.84 9.39 5.07
CA CYS A 21 -0.42 9.94 6.36
C CYS A 21 -1.08 11.31 6.62
N ASP A 22 -1.03 12.22 5.64
CA ASP A 22 -1.64 13.55 5.71
C ASP A 22 -3.15 13.46 5.97
N TYR A 23 -3.84 12.56 5.26
CA TYR A 23 -5.28 12.41 5.43
C TYR A 23 -5.65 11.91 6.83
N PHE A 24 -4.92 10.94 7.36
CA PHE A 24 -5.16 10.42 8.69
C PHE A 24 -4.83 11.44 9.78
N TYR A 25 -3.74 12.20 9.63
CA TYR A 25 -3.39 13.29 10.52
C TYR A 25 -4.49 14.36 10.60
N ASN A 26 -4.96 14.82 9.45
CA ASN A 26 -6.02 15.83 9.36
C ASN A 26 -7.38 15.30 9.85
N ASN A 27 -7.54 13.99 10.05
CA ASN A 27 -8.73 13.36 10.61
C ASN A 27 -8.49 12.80 12.02
N SER A 28 -7.54 13.40 12.77
CA SER A 28 -7.29 13.19 14.19
C SER A 28 -6.75 11.81 14.54
N CYS A 29 -5.96 11.17 13.68
CA CYS A 29 -5.22 9.98 14.07
C CYS A 29 -4.16 10.36 15.11
N GLU A 30 -4.08 9.60 16.21
CA GLU A 30 -3.27 9.96 17.38
C GLU A 30 -1.77 9.85 17.08
N GLU A 31 -1.36 8.72 16.52
CA GLU A 31 0.03 8.46 16.17
C GLU A 31 0.15 7.91 14.76
N ILE A 32 1.07 8.49 14.00
CA ILE A 32 1.34 8.06 12.63
C ILE A 32 2.80 7.64 12.52
N TYR A 33 2.98 6.39 12.18
CA TYR A 33 4.28 5.79 11.90
C TYR A 33 4.41 5.55 10.39
N SER A 34 5.63 5.66 9.89
CA SER A 34 5.91 5.26 8.53
C SER A 34 7.30 4.64 8.38
N THR A 35 7.47 3.81 7.36
CA THR A 35 8.79 3.32 6.98
C THR A 35 9.38 4.08 5.81
N THR A 36 10.69 4.22 5.81
CA THR A 36 11.48 4.73 4.68
C THR A 36 12.79 3.95 4.57
N THR A 37 13.34 3.82 3.39
CA THR A 37 14.69 3.27 3.17
C THR A 37 15.79 4.32 3.29
N ASN A 38 15.43 5.60 3.47
CA ASN A 38 16.39 6.70 3.54
C ASN A 38 15.76 7.90 4.27
N MET A 39 16.26 8.19 5.44
CA MET A 39 15.80 9.31 6.28
C MET A 39 15.99 10.68 5.62
N ASN A 40 16.93 10.82 4.69
CA ASN A 40 17.14 12.08 3.95
C ASN A 40 15.98 12.42 2.98
N LYS A 41 15.07 11.49 2.73
CA LYS A 41 13.85 11.73 1.94
C LYS A 41 12.68 12.26 2.77
N VAL A 42 12.81 12.28 4.08
CA VAL A 42 11.78 12.81 4.98
C VAL A 42 11.79 14.33 4.90
N LYS A 43 10.63 14.91 4.66
CA LYS A 43 10.48 16.37 4.56
C LYS A 43 10.20 16.97 5.95
N SER A 44 10.64 18.21 6.16
CA SER A 44 10.42 18.94 7.43
C SER A 44 8.94 19.11 7.78
N GLU A 45 8.07 19.22 6.77
CA GLU A 45 6.61 19.36 6.96
C GLU A 45 5.93 18.06 7.43
N GLN A 46 6.68 16.97 7.53
CA GLN A 46 6.19 15.65 7.98
C GLN A 46 6.61 15.32 9.42
N ASP A 47 6.84 16.31 10.25
CA ASP A 47 7.28 16.16 11.67
C ASP A 47 6.28 15.39 12.55
N TYR A 48 4.98 15.37 12.15
CA TYR A 48 3.93 14.58 12.79
C TYR A 48 4.01 13.07 12.47
N ILE A 49 4.89 12.64 11.55
CA ILE A 49 5.12 11.24 11.22
C ILE A 49 6.37 10.72 11.92
N LYS A 50 6.22 9.66 12.70
CA LYS A 50 7.35 8.94 13.32
C LYS A 50 7.96 7.97 12.31
N PHE A 51 8.95 8.41 11.55
CA PHE A 51 9.62 7.57 10.56
C PHE A 51 10.54 6.53 11.19
N LYS A 52 10.52 5.33 10.62
CA LYS A 52 11.42 4.21 10.93
C LYS A 52 12.17 3.83 9.66
N GLU A 53 13.50 3.78 9.73
CA GLU A 53 14.31 3.29 8.61
C GLU A 53 14.22 1.77 8.53
N LEU A 54 13.79 1.26 7.38
CA LEU A 54 13.60 -0.16 7.13
C LEU A 54 13.80 -0.48 5.65
N ASP A 55 14.76 -1.38 5.37
CA ASP A 55 14.91 -1.96 4.05
C ASP A 55 13.99 -3.17 3.89
N LEU A 56 12.91 -2.99 3.14
CA LEU A 56 11.94 -4.04 2.86
C LEU A 56 12.47 -5.15 1.96
N ASN A 57 13.57 -4.93 1.24
CA ASN A 57 14.20 -5.98 0.44
C ASN A 57 14.95 -7.00 1.30
N ASN A 58 15.39 -6.58 2.49
CA ASN A 58 16.15 -7.39 3.44
C ASN A 58 15.46 -7.47 4.81
N ILE A 59 14.14 -7.46 4.84
CA ILE A 59 13.34 -7.39 6.07
C ILE A 59 13.57 -8.57 7.02
N GLU A 60 13.94 -9.74 6.53
CA GLU A 60 14.21 -10.94 7.33
C GLU A 60 15.37 -10.72 8.33
N SER A 61 16.35 -9.93 7.95
CA SER A 61 17.48 -9.57 8.80
C SER A 61 17.14 -8.52 9.85
N SER A 62 15.97 -7.89 9.74
CA SER A 62 15.55 -6.80 10.62
C SER A 62 14.94 -7.35 11.91
N ASN A 63 15.33 -6.77 13.03
CA ASN A 63 14.66 -7.06 14.30
C ASN A 63 13.39 -6.19 14.42
N LEU A 64 12.28 -6.71 13.90
CA LEU A 64 10.99 -6.01 13.90
C LEU A 64 10.47 -5.77 15.33
N ASP A 65 10.79 -6.63 16.29
CA ASP A 65 10.36 -6.46 17.68
C ASP A 65 11.03 -5.25 18.34
N THR A 66 12.29 -4.99 18.01
CA THR A 66 13.00 -3.78 18.49
C THR A 66 12.58 -2.53 17.73
N LEU A 67 12.37 -2.64 16.42
CA LEU A 67 12.00 -1.50 15.57
C LEU A 67 10.58 -1.02 15.85
N PHE A 68 9.66 -1.97 16.15
CA PHE A 68 8.23 -1.75 16.35
C PHE A 68 7.76 -2.34 17.70
N ASP A 69 8.29 -1.81 18.79
CA ASP A 69 7.93 -2.20 20.17
C ASP A 69 6.56 -1.68 20.64
N PHE A 70 5.78 -1.11 19.72
CA PHE A 70 4.47 -0.52 19.93
C PHE A 70 3.34 -1.26 19.20
N ASP A 71 2.10 -0.97 19.57
CA ASP A 71 0.90 -1.47 18.93
C ASP A 71 0.39 -0.49 17.89
N ILE A 72 -0.31 -1.01 16.89
CA ILE A 72 -1.04 -0.22 15.88
C ILE A 72 -2.47 -0.71 15.73
N ASP A 73 -3.34 0.16 15.23
CA ASP A 73 -4.72 -0.14 14.86
C ASP A 73 -4.86 -0.38 13.36
N TYR A 74 -4.13 0.39 12.58
CA TYR A 74 -4.18 0.39 11.12
C TYR A 74 -2.81 0.07 10.53
N LEU A 75 -2.76 -0.94 9.66
CA LEU A 75 -1.56 -1.32 8.90
C LEU A 75 -1.82 -1.11 7.42
N ILE A 76 -1.12 -0.16 6.81
CA ILE A 76 -1.22 0.12 5.38
C ILE A 76 0.06 -0.33 4.68
N LEU A 77 -0.05 -1.40 3.92
CA LEU A 77 1.04 -1.99 3.15
C LEU A 77 1.08 -1.31 1.76
N ASN A 78 1.71 -0.13 1.72
CA ASN A 78 1.76 0.74 0.56
C ASN A 78 3.09 0.69 -0.19
N ALA A 79 4.20 0.41 0.48
CA ALA A 79 5.50 0.37 -0.18
C ALA A 79 5.49 -0.58 -1.38
N GLY A 80 6.11 -0.15 -2.46
CA GLY A 80 6.21 -0.93 -3.67
C GLY A 80 7.36 -0.47 -4.54
N LEU A 81 7.96 -1.42 -5.23
CA LEU A 81 9.04 -1.25 -6.18
C LEU A 81 8.59 -1.81 -7.54
N ASN A 82 8.94 -1.14 -8.62
CA ASN A 82 8.88 -1.70 -9.96
C ASN A 82 10.28 -1.78 -10.57
N ARG A 83 10.51 -2.82 -11.37
CA ARG A 83 11.70 -3.04 -12.18
C ARG A 83 11.22 -3.55 -13.53
N ASP A 84 10.83 -2.60 -14.38
CA ASP A 84 10.18 -2.89 -15.66
C ASP A 84 11.22 -3.36 -16.68
N ASN A 85 10.97 -4.52 -17.28
CA ASN A 85 11.75 -5.04 -18.38
C ASN A 85 10.91 -6.08 -19.15
N ILE A 86 11.13 -6.23 -20.46
CA ILE A 86 10.49 -7.31 -21.20
C ILE A 86 10.97 -8.66 -20.63
N PHE A 87 10.07 -9.64 -20.57
CA PHE A 87 10.30 -10.89 -19.86
C PHE A 87 11.63 -11.58 -20.22
N LEU A 88 11.96 -11.64 -21.50
CA LEU A 88 13.19 -12.28 -21.97
C LEU A 88 14.50 -11.57 -21.53
N ARG A 89 14.40 -10.32 -21.07
CA ARG A 89 15.55 -9.53 -20.57
C ARG A 89 15.48 -9.27 -19.07
N MET A 90 14.38 -9.66 -18.42
CA MET A 90 14.22 -9.49 -16.98
C MET A 90 15.24 -10.37 -16.25
N THR A 91 16.02 -9.77 -15.37
CA THR A 91 16.99 -10.50 -14.56
C THR A 91 16.34 -11.14 -13.34
N SER A 92 16.99 -12.17 -12.77
CA SER A 92 16.56 -12.74 -11.49
C SER A 92 16.56 -11.69 -10.36
N ASP A 93 17.50 -10.74 -10.41
CA ASP A 93 17.55 -9.65 -9.42
C ASP A 93 16.37 -8.70 -9.57
N ASP A 94 15.96 -8.34 -10.80
CA ASP A 94 14.76 -7.52 -11.02
C ASP A 94 13.52 -8.23 -10.48
N TRP A 95 13.40 -9.54 -10.72
CA TRP A 95 12.32 -10.35 -10.20
C TRP A 95 12.34 -10.39 -8.67
N ASN A 96 13.45 -10.83 -8.07
CA ASN A 96 13.56 -11.05 -6.63
C ASN A 96 13.36 -9.75 -5.84
N ASN A 97 13.95 -8.65 -6.26
CA ASN A 97 13.79 -7.36 -5.60
C ASN A 97 12.32 -6.92 -5.56
N VAL A 98 11.58 -7.09 -6.66
CA VAL A 98 10.16 -6.73 -6.73
C VAL A 98 9.33 -7.65 -5.82
N ILE A 99 9.56 -8.95 -5.86
CA ILE A 99 8.84 -9.91 -5.00
C ILE A 99 9.16 -9.67 -3.53
N ASN A 100 10.40 -9.43 -3.17
CA ASN A 100 10.80 -9.18 -1.79
C ASN A 100 10.14 -7.92 -1.23
N VAL A 101 10.23 -6.80 -1.95
CA VAL A 101 9.68 -5.53 -1.48
C VAL A 101 8.15 -5.52 -1.49
N ASN A 102 7.51 -6.02 -2.55
CA ASN A 102 6.07 -5.87 -2.73
C ASN A 102 5.25 -6.96 -2.02
N LEU A 103 5.81 -8.15 -1.81
CA LEU A 103 5.07 -9.31 -1.31
C LEU A 103 5.68 -9.88 -0.02
N ASN A 104 6.95 -10.33 -0.05
CA ASN A 104 7.57 -10.99 1.10
C ASN A 104 7.63 -10.07 2.32
N SER A 105 7.96 -8.79 2.13
CA SER A 105 7.98 -7.81 3.22
C SER A 105 6.62 -7.69 3.93
N SER A 106 5.54 -7.78 3.16
CA SER A 106 4.18 -7.73 3.70
C SER A 106 3.90 -8.92 4.62
N PHE A 107 4.37 -10.10 4.28
CA PHE A 107 4.25 -11.28 5.13
C PHE A 107 4.92 -11.08 6.50
N HIS A 108 6.15 -10.55 6.54
CA HIS A 108 6.88 -10.33 7.79
C HIS A 108 6.20 -9.28 8.67
N LEU A 109 5.79 -8.15 8.10
CA LEU A 109 5.07 -7.10 8.82
C LEU A 109 3.72 -7.58 9.35
N LEU A 110 2.96 -8.31 8.54
CA LEU A 110 1.69 -8.90 8.97
C LEU A 110 1.90 -9.85 10.14
N LYS A 111 2.86 -10.79 10.03
CA LYS A 111 3.15 -11.75 11.09
C LYS A 111 3.52 -11.07 12.41
N HIS A 112 4.22 -9.93 12.37
CA HIS A 112 4.56 -9.13 13.54
C HIS A 112 3.32 -8.45 14.15
N PHE A 113 2.60 -7.65 13.37
CA PHE A 113 1.52 -6.79 13.88
C PHE A 113 0.22 -7.53 14.17
N THR A 114 -0.15 -8.55 13.36
CA THR A 114 -1.41 -9.26 13.57
C THR A 114 -1.48 -10.01 14.89
N LYS A 115 -0.34 -10.46 15.46
CA LYS A 115 -0.30 -11.05 16.81
C LYS A 115 -0.85 -10.10 17.87
N LYS A 116 -0.49 -8.81 17.79
CA LYS A 116 -0.94 -7.77 18.72
C LYS A 116 -2.40 -7.40 18.44
N MET A 117 -2.79 -7.26 17.16
CA MET A 117 -4.18 -7.00 16.74
C MET A 117 -5.14 -8.10 17.20
N VAL A 118 -4.74 -9.38 17.09
CA VAL A 118 -5.55 -10.53 17.54
C VAL A 118 -5.81 -10.49 19.05
N LYS A 119 -4.79 -10.16 19.86
CA LYS A 119 -4.92 -10.04 21.32
C LYS A 119 -5.88 -8.91 21.70
N LYS A 120 -5.78 -7.77 21.04
CA LYS A 120 -6.62 -6.59 21.31
C LYS A 120 -8.01 -6.68 20.64
N ARG A 121 -8.25 -7.69 19.78
CA ARG A 121 -9.50 -7.92 19.01
C ARG A 121 -9.91 -6.70 18.21
N PHE A 122 -8.94 -6.05 17.58
CA PHE A 122 -9.13 -4.94 16.66
C PHE A 122 -7.95 -4.79 15.71
N GLY A 123 -8.24 -4.56 14.43
CA GLY A 123 -7.26 -4.22 13.42
C GLY A 123 -7.89 -3.93 12.07
N ARG A 124 -7.25 -3.06 11.28
CA ARG A 124 -7.61 -2.81 9.89
C ARG A 124 -6.33 -2.90 9.07
N VAL A 125 -6.31 -3.82 8.13
CA VAL A 125 -5.19 -4.03 7.23
C VAL A 125 -5.63 -3.66 5.82
N VAL A 126 -4.89 -2.75 5.17
CA VAL A 126 -5.16 -2.37 3.79
C VAL A 126 -3.88 -2.47 2.97
N PHE A 127 -3.93 -3.26 1.91
CA PHE A 127 -2.86 -3.33 0.92
C PHE A 127 -3.09 -2.32 -0.20
N ILE A 128 -2.01 -1.71 -0.67
CA ILE A 128 -2.04 -1.00 -1.95
C ILE A 128 -1.60 -1.96 -3.05
N SER A 129 -2.59 -2.48 -3.77
CA SER A 129 -2.41 -3.32 -4.96
C SER A 129 -2.20 -2.44 -6.21
N SER A 130 -2.69 -2.84 -7.35
CA SER A 130 -2.67 -2.08 -8.60
C SER A 130 -3.70 -2.63 -9.57
N VAL A 131 -4.18 -1.79 -10.47
CA VAL A 131 -5.02 -2.21 -11.59
C VAL A 131 -4.34 -3.30 -12.44
N VAL A 132 -3.01 -3.23 -12.59
CA VAL A 132 -2.25 -4.22 -13.38
C VAL A 132 -2.24 -5.62 -12.78
N ALA A 133 -2.58 -5.77 -11.50
CA ALA A 133 -2.79 -7.08 -10.88
C ALA A 133 -3.89 -7.90 -11.59
N HIS A 134 -4.81 -7.21 -12.24
CA HIS A 134 -5.96 -7.80 -12.93
C HIS A 134 -5.84 -7.73 -14.46
N THR A 135 -5.27 -6.62 -15.00
CA THR A 135 -5.18 -6.42 -16.44
C THR A 135 -3.89 -6.94 -17.07
N GLY A 136 -2.85 -7.15 -16.27
CA GLY A 136 -1.49 -7.30 -16.79
C GLY A 136 -0.95 -5.98 -17.36
N ASN A 137 0.36 -5.93 -17.59
CA ASN A 137 1.01 -4.85 -18.34
C ASN A 137 2.31 -5.38 -18.95
N PRO A 138 2.57 -5.18 -20.24
CA PRO A 138 3.83 -5.57 -20.88
C PRO A 138 5.04 -4.98 -20.12
N GLY A 139 6.08 -5.78 -19.91
CA GLY A 139 7.28 -5.36 -19.18
C GLY A 139 7.18 -5.41 -17.65
N GLN A 140 6.03 -5.79 -17.09
CA GLN A 140 5.78 -5.79 -15.65
C GLN A 140 5.41 -7.16 -15.08
N VAL A 141 5.97 -8.24 -15.60
CA VAL A 141 5.62 -9.60 -15.14
C VAL A 141 5.89 -9.79 -13.64
N ASN A 142 7.02 -9.31 -13.12
CA ASN A 142 7.37 -9.33 -11.71
C ASN A 142 6.41 -8.48 -10.86
N TYR A 143 6.16 -7.25 -11.27
CA TYR A 143 5.26 -6.32 -10.56
C TYR A 143 3.83 -6.84 -10.55
N THR A 144 3.31 -7.23 -11.71
CA THR A 144 1.97 -7.81 -11.85
C THR A 144 1.81 -9.07 -10.98
N ALA A 145 2.77 -9.98 -11.02
CA ALA A 145 2.75 -11.19 -10.19
C ALA A 145 2.70 -10.84 -8.69
N SER A 146 3.56 -9.90 -8.25
CA SER A 146 3.57 -9.45 -6.84
C SER A 146 2.24 -8.83 -6.40
N LYS A 147 1.64 -7.99 -7.24
CA LYS A 147 0.37 -7.31 -6.92
C LYS A 147 -0.86 -8.23 -7.04
N ALA A 148 -0.81 -9.22 -7.92
CA ALA A 148 -1.85 -10.25 -8.02
C ALA A 148 -1.84 -11.19 -6.81
N ALA A 149 -0.66 -11.58 -6.30
CA ALA A 149 -0.52 -12.41 -5.11
C ALA A 149 -1.14 -11.78 -3.85
N ILE A 150 -1.17 -10.45 -3.76
CA ILE A 150 -1.83 -9.71 -2.67
C ILE A 150 -3.31 -10.11 -2.56
N SER A 151 -4.01 -10.32 -3.67
CA SER A 151 -5.43 -10.71 -3.66
C SER A 151 -5.64 -12.06 -2.94
N GLY A 152 -4.73 -13.01 -3.13
CA GLY A 152 -4.75 -14.29 -2.41
C GLY A 152 -4.52 -14.12 -0.92
N MET A 153 -3.51 -13.31 -0.54
CA MET A 153 -3.22 -13.00 0.87
C MET A 153 -4.40 -12.31 1.55
N VAL A 154 -5.00 -11.30 0.90
CA VAL A 154 -6.16 -10.55 1.42
C VAL A 154 -7.32 -11.50 1.74
N LYS A 155 -7.68 -12.38 0.82
CA LYS A 155 -8.79 -13.33 0.99
C LYS A 155 -8.54 -14.32 2.12
N SER A 156 -7.37 -14.94 2.16
CA SER A 156 -7.03 -15.92 3.19
C SER A 156 -6.97 -15.29 4.58
N LEU A 157 -6.29 -14.16 4.72
CA LEU A 157 -6.20 -13.45 5.99
C LEU A 157 -7.54 -12.90 6.46
N ALA A 158 -8.41 -12.47 5.55
CA ALA A 158 -9.77 -12.04 5.91
C ALA A 158 -10.55 -13.18 6.56
N LEU A 159 -10.47 -14.40 6.03
CA LEU A 159 -11.13 -15.57 6.62
C LEU A 159 -10.54 -15.94 8.00
N GLU A 160 -9.22 -15.90 8.14
CA GLU A 160 -8.55 -16.27 9.40
C GLU A 160 -8.76 -15.25 10.53
N LEU A 161 -8.84 -13.96 10.20
CA LEU A 161 -8.78 -12.88 11.19
C LEU A 161 -10.14 -12.24 11.49
N SER A 162 -11.18 -12.51 10.70
CA SER A 162 -12.52 -11.89 10.83
C SER A 162 -13.14 -12.09 12.22
N THR A 163 -13.01 -13.27 12.82
CA THR A 163 -13.53 -13.58 14.16
C THR A 163 -12.86 -12.77 15.29
N ARG A 164 -11.77 -12.08 14.96
CA ARG A 164 -11.02 -11.20 15.87
C ARG A 164 -11.29 -9.72 15.64
N ASN A 165 -12.35 -9.38 14.89
CA ASN A 165 -12.68 -7.99 14.52
C ASN A 165 -11.51 -7.31 13.76
N ILE A 166 -10.82 -8.08 12.91
CA ILE A 166 -9.76 -7.59 12.03
C ILE A 166 -10.26 -7.71 10.61
N THR A 167 -10.29 -6.60 9.86
CA THR A 167 -10.59 -6.64 8.43
C THR A 167 -9.30 -6.55 7.63
N VAL A 168 -9.25 -7.28 6.51
CA VAL A 168 -8.13 -7.27 5.58
C VAL A 168 -8.68 -7.01 4.18
N ASN A 169 -8.28 -5.90 3.58
CA ASN A 169 -8.75 -5.47 2.26
C ASN A 169 -7.58 -4.94 1.41
N SER A 170 -7.83 -4.66 0.16
CA SER A 170 -6.89 -3.95 -0.70
C SER A 170 -7.56 -2.81 -1.46
N VAL A 171 -6.77 -1.80 -1.82
CA VAL A 171 -7.12 -0.76 -2.79
C VAL A 171 -6.27 -1.01 -4.03
N ALA A 172 -6.89 -0.98 -5.21
CA ALA A 172 -6.23 -1.13 -6.50
C ALA A 172 -6.28 0.19 -7.28
N PRO A 173 -5.22 1.03 -7.17
CA PRO A 173 -5.13 2.26 -7.94
C PRO A 173 -5.02 2.00 -9.44
N GLY A 174 -5.56 2.93 -10.23
CA GLY A 174 -5.20 3.10 -11.64
C GLY A 174 -3.95 3.96 -11.79
N PHE A 175 -3.93 4.81 -12.84
CA PHE A 175 -2.86 5.80 -13.01
C PHE A 175 -3.10 7.01 -12.09
N ILE A 176 -2.16 7.21 -11.16
CA ILE A 176 -2.18 8.28 -10.15
C ILE A 176 -1.09 9.29 -10.46
N LYS A 177 -1.39 10.58 -10.36
CA LYS A 177 -0.42 11.66 -10.50
C LYS A 177 0.74 11.49 -9.52
N SER A 178 1.96 11.57 -10.02
CA SER A 178 3.19 11.38 -9.25
C SER A 178 4.37 11.95 -10.04
N ASN A 179 5.52 12.11 -9.40
CA ASN A 179 6.76 12.48 -10.08
C ASN A 179 7.12 11.56 -11.27
N MET A 180 6.57 10.34 -11.30
CA MET A 180 6.78 9.41 -12.42
C MET A 180 5.89 9.78 -13.60
N THR A 181 4.60 10.07 -13.37
CA THR A 181 3.66 10.49 -14.42
C THR A 181 3.96 11.89 -14.96
N ASP A 182 4.59 12.76 -14.15
CA ASP A 182 4.97 14.11 -14.56
C ASP A 182 6.10 14.11 -15.60
N LYS A 183 6.92 13.06 -15.61
CA LYS A 183 8.02 12.87 -16.59
C LYS A 183 7.55 12.34 -17.95
N LEU A 184 6.29 11.94 -18.08
CA LEU A 184 5.71 11.49 -19.36
C LEU A 184 5.53 12.67 -20.30
N ASN A 185 5.82 12.47 -21.58
CA ASN A 185 5.49 13.45 -22.61
C ASN A 185 3.98 13.48 -22.87
N ASP A 186 3.52 14.49 -23.65
CA ASP A 186 2.09 14.69 -23.87
C ASP A 186 1.44 13.54 -24.62
N ASP A 187 2.13 12.92 -25.59
CA ASP A 187 1.60 11.77 -26.35
C ASP A 187 1.40 10.55 -25.43
N GLN A 188 2.34 10.29 -24.55
CA GLN A 188 2.23 9.22 -23.54
C GLN A 188 1.08 9.49 -22.57
N LYS A 189 0.95 10.75 -22.10
CA LYS A 189 -0.17 11.15 -21.23
C LYS A 189 -1.51 10.98 -21.93
N ASN A 190 -1.62 11.44 -23.18
CA ASN A 190 -2.84 11.31 -23.98
C ASN A 190 -3.22 9.83 -24.18
N THR A 191 -2.26 8.98 -24.53
CA THR A 191 -2.49 7.53 -24.69
C THR A 191 -3.04 6.90 -23.41
N ILE A 192 -2.53 7.30 -22.23
CA ILE A 192 -3.04 6.83 -20.93
C ILE A 192 -4.47 7.36 -20.71
N LEU A 193 -4.69 8.66 -20.94
CA LEU A 193 -6.00 9.29 -20.72
C LEU A 193 -7.09 8.72 -21.64
N GLU A 194 -6.75 8.35 -22.88
CA GLU A 194 -7.69 7.68 -23.79
C GLU A 194 -8.22 6.36 -23.24
N ARG A 195 -7.39 5.62 -22.50
CA ARG A 195 -7.76 4.34 -21.89
C ARG A 195 -8.60 4.49 -20.62
N ILE A 196 -8.58 5.64 -19.98
CA ILE A 196 -9.32 5.88 -18.73
C ILE A 196 -10.70 6.48 -19.07
N PRO A 197 -11.82 5.81 -18.76
CA PRO A 197 -13.16 6.34 -19.03
C PRO A 197 -13.41 7.72 -18.45
N MET A 198 -12.92 8.01 -17.23
CA MET A 198 -13.04 9.34 -16.62
C MET A 198 -12.12 10.40 -17.22
N LYS A 199 -11.28 10.06 -18.22
CA LYS A 199 -10.41 10.96 -18.98
C LYS A 199 -9.48 11.84 -18.13
N LYS A 200 -9.11 11.38 -16.94
CA LYS A 200 -8.18 12.05 -16.03
C LYS A 200 -7.39 11.04 -15.24
N LEU A 201 -6.18 11.42 -14.81
CA LEU A 201 -5.43 10.69 -13.81
C LEU A 201 -6.11 10.88 -12.43
N GLY A 202 -6.02 9.87 -11.57
CA GLY A 202 -6.40 10.01 -10.18
C GLY A 202 -5.37 10.84 -9.40
N ASP A 203 -5.77 11.40 -8.28
CA ASP A 203 -4.89 12.05 -7.33
C ASP A 203 -4.58 11.09 -6.15
N SER A 204 -3.43 11.26 -5.50
CA SER A 204 -3.05 10.43 -4.34
C SER A 204 -4.07 10.52 -3.19
N ILE A 205 -4.77 11.64 -3.09
CA ILE A 205 -5.84 11.83 -2.12
C ILE A 205 -7.06 10.93 -2.38
N ASP A 206 -7.33 10.53 -3.63
CA ASP A 206 -8.43 9.60 -3.94
C ASP A 206 -8.13 8.22 -3.34
N ILE A 207 -6.86 7.81 -3.36
CA ILE A 207 -6.41 6.58 -2.72
C ILE A 207 -6.46 6.69 -1.20
N ALA A 208 -5.99 7.82 -0.65
CA ALA A 208 -6.02 8.06 0.80
C ALA A 208 -7.45 8.00 1.37
N LYS A 209 -8.43 8.58 0.67
CA LYS A 209 -9.84 8.52 1.05
C LYS A 209 -10.40 7.09 1.01
N ALA A 210 -10.05 6.31 0.00
CA ALA A 210 -10.46 4.91 -0.12
C ALA A 210 -9.87 4.06 1.03
N VAL A 211 -8.59 4.24 1.34
CA VAL A 211 -7.93 3.60 2.49
C VAL A 211 -8.60 3.99 3.79
N ALA A 212 -8.86 5.27 4.00
CA ALA A 212 -9.52 5.80 5.19
C ALA A 212 -10.94 5.23 5.36
N PHE A 213 -11.70 5.11 4.28
CA PHE A 213 -13.00 4.44 4.30
C PHE A 213 -12.87 3.00 4.78
N LEU A 214 -11.96 2.20 4.23
CA LEU A 214 -11.74 0.80 4.63
C LEU A 214 -11.24 0.67 6.08
N CYS A 215 -10.62 1.69 6.65
CA CYS A 215 -10.20 1.74 8.05
C CYS A 215 -11.28 2.26 8.99
N SER A 216 -12.35 2.86 8.48
CA SER A 216 -13.43 3.46 9.26
C SER A 216 -14.46 2.44 9.78
N GLU A 217 -15.29 2.87 10.70
CA GLU A 217 -16.42 2.08 11.19
C GLU A 217 -17.46 1.79 10.10
N ASN A 218 -17.54 2.62 9.07
CA ASN A 218 -18.47 2.42 7.95
C ASN A 218 -18.12 1.19 7.10
N ALA A 219 -16.90 0.65 7.26
CA ALA A 219 -16.41 -0.54 6.55
C ALA A 219 -16.31 -1.79 7.46
N ASN A 220 -16.93 -1.80 8.64
CA ASN A 220 -16.79 -2.89 9.60
C ASN A 220 -17.25 -4.27 9.06
N TYR A 221 -18.11 -4.29 8.05
CA TYR A 221 -18.59 -5.54 7.41
C TYR A 221 -17.90 -5.79 6.05
N ILE A 222 -16.83 -5.08 5.75
CA ILE A 222 -16.08 -5.21 4.50
C ILE A 222 -14.73 -5.87 4.81
N THR A 223 -14.53 -7.11 4.37
CA THR A 223 -13.26 -7.83 4.49
C THR A 223 -13.06 -8.77 3.29
N GLY A 224 -11.82 -9.02 2.91
CA GLY A 224 -11.46 -9.85 1.76
C GLY A 224 -11.67 -9.17 0.40
N GLN A 225 -11.92 -7.86 0.35
CA GLN A 225 -12.30 -7.13 -0.86
C GLN A 225 -11.13 -6.35 -1.46
N THR A 226 -11.20 -6.14 -2.77
CA THR A 226 -10.36 -5.20 -3.50
C THR A 226 -11.21 -4.03 -3.98
N LEU A 227 -10.95 -2.84 -3.46
CA LEU A 227 -11.61 -1.61 -3.92
C LEU A 227 -10.83 -1.00 -5.07
N HIS A 228 -11.40 -0.98 -6.26
CA HIS A 228 -10.80 -0.41 -7.45
C HIS A 228 -10.99 1.11 -7.48
N VAL A 229 -9.87 1.86 -7.53
CA VAL A 229 -9.84 3.33 -7.60
C VAL A 229 -9.03 3.72 -8.84
N ASN A 230 -9.64 3.58 -10.02
CA ASN A 230 -8.92 3.59 -11.28
C ASN A 230 -9.60 4.38 -12.42
N GLY A 231 -10.64 5.18 -12.09
CA GLY A 231 -11.35 5.98 -13.10
C GLY A 231 -12.08 5.17 -14.18
N GLY A 232 -12.39 3.89 -13.90
CA GLY A 232 -13.02 2.96 -14.83
C GLY A 232 -12.03 2.24 -15.76
N LEU A 233 -10.71 2.38 -15.54
CA LEU A 233 -9.68 1.74 -16.37
C LEU A 233 -9.80 0.21 -16.42
N ALA A 234 -10.27 -0.40 -15.33
CA ALA A 234 -10.64 -1.82 -15.28
C ALA A 234 -11.92 -1.98 -14.46
N LEU A 235 -12.89 -2.65 -15.06
CA LEU A 235 -14.19 -3.00 -14.47
C LEU A 235 -14.16 -4.50 -14.16
N ILE A 236 -14.01 -4.86 -12.88
CA ILE A 236 -13.74 -6.25 -12.43
C ILE A 236 -14.65 -6.56 -11.25
#